data_71fe4796b7ca96887656ef065aaeb5aa
#
_entry.id   71fe4796b7ca96887656ef065aaeb5aa
#
_cell.length_a   1.000
_cell.length_b   1.000
_cell.length_c   1.000
_cell.angle_alpha   90.00
_cell.angle_beta   90.00
_cell.angle_gamma   90.00
#
_symmetry.space_group_name_H-M   'P 1'
#
loop_
_entity.id
_entity.type
_entity.pdbx_description
1 polymer ?
#
loop_
_entity_poly.entity_id
_entity_poly.type
_entity_poly.pdbx_seq_one_letter_code
_entity_poly.pdbx_strand_id
1 'polypeptide(L)'
;MVKIHNKTFNQTVQHFSRTRTQQARQLVWDYINAMPTIYFVQCGRKKCPIPWIVFEQDAPTAMVFTNYELAVQTASALFENDEEFRILGLPTNAASMYVMALAGQGVEYVCFNHGPQRFDAPMQEVLLALSTMER
;
A
#
# COMPACT_ATOMS: atom_id res chain seq x y z
N MET A 1 -10.56 -20.61 -11.67
CA MET A 1 -10.66 -19.66 -10.60
C MET A 1 -9.31 -19.12 -10.22
N VAL A 2 -9.20 -17.85 -10.19
CA VAL A 2 -7.93 -17.23 -9.86
C VAL A 2 -7.84 -16.97 -8.39
N LYS A 3 -6.76 -17.37 -7.82
CA LYS A 3 -6.49 -17.04 -6.44
C LYS A 3 -5.62 -15.83 -6.38
N ILE A 4 -6.09 -14.82 -5.73
CA ILE A 4 -5.31 -13.64 -5.53
C ILE A 4 -4.58 -13.80 -4.23
N HIS A 5 -3.30 -13.97 -4.33
CA HIS A 5 -2.52 -14.17 -3.14
C HIS A 5 -1.13 -13.58 -3.34
N ASN A 6 -0.41 -13.50 -2.26
CA ASN A 6 0.84 -12.75 -2.21
C ASN A 6 1.89 -13.27 -3.16
N LYS A 7 1.91 -14.57 -3.34
CA LYS A 7 2.90 -15.15 -4.22
C LYS A 7 2.77 -14.60 -5.64
N THR A 8 1.55 -14.54 -6.13
CA THR A 8 1.31 -14.03 -7.48
C THR A 8 1.58 -12.54 -7.56
N PHE A 9 1.23 -11.79 -6.53
CA PHE A 9 1.55 -10.38 -6.49
C PHE A 9 3.05 -10.17 -6.57
N ASN A 10 3.80 -10.92 -5.78
CA ASN A 10 5.25 -10.82 -5.79
C ASN A 10 5.85 -11.14 -7.16
N GLN A 11 5.32 -12.15 -7.81
CA GLN A 11 5.78 -12.51 -9.16
C GLN A 11 5.50 -11.38 -10.14
N THR A 12 4.35 -10.76 -10.02
CA THR A 12 3.98 -9.64 -10.90
C THR A 12 4.90 -8.46 -10.67
N VAL A 13 5.22 -8.16 -9.43
CA VAL A 13 6.15 -7.07 -9.11
C VAL A 13 7.55 -7.40 -9.61
N GLN A 14 7.99 -8.64 -9.44
CA GLN A 14 9.30 -9.05 -9.94
C GLN A 14 9.39 -8.91 -11.45
N HIS A 15 8.33 -9.29 -12.13
CA HIS A 15 8.30 -9.16 -13.59
C HIS A 15 8.47 -7.71 -13.99
N PHE A 16 7.74 -6.80 -13.32
CA PHE A 16 7.89 -5.37 -13.60
C PHE A 16 9.32 -4.90 -13.30
N SER A 17 9.88 -5.35 -12.19
CA SER A 17 11.23 -4.95 -11.81
C SER A 17 12.24 -5.31 -12.90
N ARG A 18 12.04 -6.43 -13.57
CA ARG A 18 12.97 -6.88 -14.59
C ARG A 18 12.73 -6.22 -15.93
N THR A 19 11.48 -6.03 -16.31
CA THR A 19 11.17 -5.52 -17.65
C THR A 19 10.99 -4.01 -17.69
N ARG A 20 10.48 -3.43 -16.62
CA ARG A 20 10.23 -1.98 -16.49
C ARG A 20 9.33 -1.45 -17.60
N THR A 21 8.45 -2.29 -18.12
CA THR A 21 7.52 -1.86 -19.16
C THR A 21 6.25 -1.34 -18.53
N GLN A 22 5.55 -0.49 -19.29
CA GLN A 22 4.27 0.04 -18.83
C GLN A 22 3.23 -1.08 -18.70
N GLN A 23 3.31 -2.06 -19.58
CA GLN A 23 2.40 -3.19 -19.51
C GLN A 23 2.59 -3.98 -18.22
N ALA A 24 3.83 -4.24 -17.84
CA ALA A 24 4.10 -4.97 -16.61
C ALA A 24 3.67 -4.17 -15.40
N ARG A 25 3.83 -2.85 -15.45
CA ARG A 25 3.38 -1.99 -14.36
C ARG A 25 1.85 -2.01 -14.24
N GLN A 26 1.16 -2.01 -15.37
CA GLN A 26 -0.31 -2.08 -15.34
C GLN A 26 -0.79 -3.39 -14.72
N LEU A 27 -0.07 -4.49 -14.94
CA LEU A 27 -0.43 -5.76 -14.31
C LEU A 27 -0.35 -5.68 -12.79
N VAL A 28 0.64 -4.96 -12.26
CA VAL A 28 0.72 -4.75 -10.81
C VAL A 28 -0.53 -4.02 -10.32
N TRP A 29 -0.93 -2.98 -11.02
CA TRP A 29 -2.14 -2.23 -10.64
C TRP A 29 -3.39 -3.09 -10.76
N ASP A 30 -3.48 -3.90 -11.80
CA ASP A 30 -4.63 -4.80 -11.95
C ASP A 30 -4.72 -5.74 -10.75
N TYR A 31 -3.58 -6.19 -10.26
CA TYR A 31 -3.55 -7.07 -9.11
C TYR A 31 -4.00 -6.36 -7.85
N ILE A 32 -3.50 -5.15 -7.64
CA ILE A 32 -3.91 -4.36 -6.47
C ILE A 32 -5.40 -4.08 -6.53
N ASN A 33 -5.89 -3.72 -7.71
CA ASN A 33 -7.29 -3.37 -7.88
C ASN A 33 -8.22 -4.56 -7.73
N ALA A 34 -7.71 -5.77 -7.87
CA ALA A 34 -8.52 -6.96 -7.70
C ALA A 34 -8.61 -7.40 -6.23
N MET A 35 -7.87 -6.76 -5.36
CA MET A 35 -7.90 -7.11 -3.94
C MET A 35 -9.22 -6.65 -3.32
N PRO A 36 -9.87 -7.51 -2.52
CA PRO A 36 -11.09 -7.07 -1.84
C PRO A 36 -10.82 -6.05 -0.74
N THR A 37 -9.63 -6.08 -0.18
CA THR A 37 -9.26 -5.22 0.95
C THR A 37 -7.84 -4.74 0.79
N ILE A 38 -7.63 -3.47 1.08
CA ILE A 38 -6.31 -2.86 1.14
C ILE A 38 -6.06 -2.51 2.61
N TYR A 39 -4.84 -2.77 3.09
CA TYR A 39 -4.52 -2.61 4.51
C TYR A 39 -3.59 -1.44 4.72
N PHE A 40 -3.94 -0.64 5.70
CA PHE A 40 -3.16 0.51 6.13
C PHE A 40 -2.73 0.31 7.56
N VAL A 41 -1.61 0.88 7.94
CA VAL A 41 -1.15 0.83 9.32
C VAL A 41 -1.34 2.21 9.93
N GLN A 42 -1.93 2.23 11.10
CA GLN A 42 -2.08 3.45 11.88
C GLN A 42 -1.27 3.31 13.16
N CYS A 43 -0.67 4.38 13.59
CA CYS A 43 0.12 4.39 14.82
C CYS A 43 -0.40 5.47 15.73
N GLY A 44 0.08 5.47 16.97
CA GLY A 44 -0.35 6.41 17.95
C GLY A 44 -1.47 5.86 18.81
N ARG A 45 -2.05 6.72 19.62
CA ARG A 45 -3.07 6.32 20.58
C ARG A 45 -4.40 6.09 19.90
N LYS A 46 -5.23 5.26 20.51
CA LYS A 46 -6.55 4.95 19.98
C LYS A 46 -7.37 6.19 19.65
N LYS A 47 -7.24 7.23 20.47
CA LYS A 47 -8.05 8.42 20.29
C LYS A 47 -7.60 9.29 19.14
N CYS A 48 -6.34 9.17 18.74
CA CYS A 48 -5.78 9.97 17.66
C CYS A 48 -4.90 9.11 16.79
N PRO A 49 -5.51 8.19 16.03
CA PRO A 49 -4.70 7.35 15.15
C PRO A 49 -4.10 8.18 14.03
N ILE A 50 -2.84 7.90 13.74
CA ILE A 50 -2.10 8.62 12.72
C ILE A 50 -1.67 7.63 11.66
N PRO A 51 -1.84 7.94 10.38
CA PRO A 51 -1.34 7.04 9.33
C PRO A 51 0.16 6.85 9.45
N TRP A 52 0.61 5.64 9.17
CA TRP A 52 2.04 5.34 9.23
C TRP A 52 2.71 5.86 7.96
N ILE A 53 3.48 6.90 8.12
CA ILE A 53 4.17 7.57 7.03
C ILE A 53 5.65 7.61 7.39
N VAL A 54 6.49 7.18 6.47
CA VAL A 54 7.92 7.22 6.65
C VAL A 54 8.52 8.15 5.62
N PHE A 55 9.68 8.70 5.93
CA PHE A 55 10.39 9.54 4.98
C PHE A 55 11.45 8.69 4.30
N GLU A 56 11.28 8.48 3.01
CA GLU A 56 12.26 7.77 2.21
C GLU A 56 12.76 8.71 1.14
N GLN A 57 14.08 8.85 1.06
CA GLN A 57 14.69 9.77 0.11
C GLN A 57 14.09 11.15 0.24
N ASP A 58 13.84 11.56 1.48
CA ASP A 58 13.30 12.87 1.82
C ASP A 58 11.87 13.10 1.35
N ALA A 59 11.15 12.05 1.05
CA ALA A 59 9.76 12.18 0.62
C ALA A 59 8.83 11.42 1.56
N PRO A 60 7.72 12.03 1.99
CA PRO A 60 6.76 11.33 2.84
C PRO A 60 6.05 10.23 2.06
N THR A 61 6.17 9.01 2.58
CA THR A 61 5.72 7.81 1.92
C THR A 61 4.77 7.04 2.83
N ALA A 62 3.58 6.73 2.34
CA ALA A 62 2.62 5.94 3.10
C ALA A 62 2.91 4.45 2.91
N MET A 63 2.83 3.70 3.99
CA MET A 63 3.06 2.25 3.97
C MET A 63 1.73 1.55 3.86
N VAL A 64 1.54 0.79 2.79
CA VAL A 64 0.27 0.16 2.46
C VAL A 64 0.53 -1.31 2.14
N PHE A 65 -0.45 -2.17 2.39
CA PHE A 65 -0.25 -3.61 2.24
C PHE A 65 -1.46 -4.26 1.57
N THR A 66 -1.18 -5.32 0.82
CA THR A 66 -2.23 -6.11 0.19
C THR A 66 -2.59 -7.34 1.01
N ASN A 67 -1.91 -7.55 2.13
CA ASN A 67 -2.08 -8.74 2.95
C ASN A 67 -2.00 -8.35 4.43
N TYR A 68 -2.99 -8.83 5.20
CA TYR A 68 -3.07 -8.47 6.61
C TYR A 68 -1.84 -8.93 7.39
N GLU A 69 -1.43 -10.16 7.18
CA GLU A 69 -0.32 -10.71 7.94
C GLU A 69 0.99 -10.01 7.63
N LEU A 70 1.17 -9.66 6.37
CA LEU A 70 2.37 -8.91 6.01
C LEU A 70 2.38 -7.55 6.68
N ALA A 71 1.22 -6.89 6.78
CA ALA A 71 1.13 -5.61 7.47
C ALA A 71 1.51 -5.77 8.95
N VAL A 72 0.98 -6.81 9.60
CA VAL A 72 1.30 -7.05 11.00
C VAL A 72 2.78 -7.35 11.19
N GLN A 73 3.33 -8.21 10.35
CA GLN A 73 4.74 -8.60 10.46
C GLN A 73 5.66 -7.40 10.27
N THR A 74 5.36 -6.60 9.26
CA THR A 74 6.20 -5.44 8.96
C THR A 74 6.13 -4.41 10.09
N ALA A 75 4.92 -4.11 10.55
CA ALA A 75 4.76 -3.15 11.63
C ALA A 75 5.42 -3.65 12.91
N SER A 76 5.25 -4.94 13.21
CA SER A 76 5.84 -5.52 14.42
C SER A 76 7.36 -5.45 14.38
N ALA A 77 7.96 -5.59 13.20
CA ALA A 77 9.40 -5.57 13.07
C ALA A 77 9.96 -4.16 13.17
N LEU A 78 9.21 -3.16 12.71
CA LEU A 78 9.72 -1.80 12.59
C LEU A 78 9.32 -0.89 13.72
N PHE A 79 8.20 -1.16 14.38
CA PHE A 79 7.78 -0.35 15.53
C PHE A 79 8.50 -0.82 16.78
N GLU A 80 8.79 0.12 17.65
CA GLU A 80 9.44 -0.21 18.91
C GLU A 80 8.42 -0.79 19.89
N ASN A 81 8.94 -1.43 20.94
CA ASN A 81 8.11 -2.22 21.83
C ASN A 81 6.97 -1.45 22.47
N ASP A 82 7.17 -0.17 22.75
CA ASP A 82 6.13 0.62 23.40
C ASP A 82 5.17 1.25 22.43
N GLU A 83 5.45 1.20 21.15
CA GLU A 83 4.63 1.88 20.18
C GLU A 83 3.44 1.03 19.84
N GLU A 84 2.29 1.68 19.79
CA GLU A 84 1.05 1.01 19.44
C GLU A 84 0.77 1.22 17.97
N PHE A 85 0.28 0.17 17.34
CA PHE A 85 -0.18 0.27 15.96
C PHE A 85 -1.42 -0.57 15.80
N ARG A 86 -2.15 -0.30 14.74
CA ARG A 86 -3.26 -1.14 14.36
C ARG A 86 -3.39 -1.19 12.85
N ILE A 87 -3.99 -2.26 12.37
CA ILE A 87 -4.17 -2.47 10.95
C ILE A 87 -5.59 -2.10 10.58
N LEU A 88 -5.71 -1.23 9.59
CA LEU A 88 -7.01 -0.80 9.10
C LEU A 88 -7.23 -1.39 7.72
N GLY A 89 -8.20 -2.30 7.60
CA GLY A 89 -8.54 -2.89 6.31
C GLY A 89 -9.72 -2.17 5.72
N LEU A 90 -9.58 -1.74 4.46
CA LEU A 90 -10.63 -1.00 3.77
C LEU A 90 -10.92 -1.63 2.43
N PRO A 91 -12.20 -1.71 2.03
CA PRO A 91 -12.50 -2.09 0.66
C PRO A 91 -12.00 -1.03 -0.30
N THR A 92 -11.89 -1.40 -1.57
CA THR A 92 -11.20 -0.57 -2.55
C THR A 92 -11.73 0.86 -2.62
N ASN A 93 -13.05 1.03 -2.61
CA ASN A 93 -13.59 2.38 -2.72
C ASN A 93 -13.26 3.23 -1.49
N ALA A 94 -13.31 2.65 -0.30
CA ALA A 94 -12.94 3.37 0.91
C ALA A 94 -11.43 3.61 0.95
N ALA A 95 -10.65 2.66 0.42
CA ALA A 95 -9.20 2.82 0.36
C ALA A 95 -8.82 4.01 -0.51
N SER A 96 -9.51 4.19 -1.64
CA SER A 96 -9.17 5.32 -2.50
C SER A 96 -9.45 6.65 -1.80
N MET A 97 -10.52 6.72 -1.02
CA MET A 97 -10.81 7.93 -0.26
C MET A 97 -9.76 8.19 0.82
N TYR A 98 -9.32 7.12 1.47
CA TYR A 98 -8.29 7.24 2.49
C TYR A 98 -6.99 7.77 1.88
N VAL A 99 -6.62 7.26 0.71
CA VAL A 99 -5.42 7.71 0.01
C VAL A 99 -5.56 9.15 -0.42
N MET A 100 -6.76 9.57 -0.85
CA MET A 100 -6.98 10.98 -1.17
C MET A 100 -6.73 11.88 0.04
N ALA A 101 -7.14 11.43 1.22
CA ALA A 101 -6.88 12.19 2.43
C ALA A 101 -5.39 12.27 2.71
N LEU A 102 -4.65 11.19 2.47
CA LEU A 102 -3.20 11.21 2.64
C LEU A 102 -2.55 12.21 1.69
N ALA A 103 -3.02 12.23 0.44
CA ALA A 103 -2.51 13.20 -0.52
C ALA A 103 -2.72 14.62 -0.05
N GLY A 104 -3.89 14.89 0.55
CA GLY A 104 -4.18 16.21 1.09
C GLY A 104 -3.29 16.58 2.26
N GLN A 105 -2.69 15.60 2.93
CA GLN A 105 -1.77 15.84 4.03
C GLN A 105 -0.31 15.94 3.57
N GLY A 106 -0.07 15.86 2.27
CA GLY A 106 1.28 16.04 1.75
C GLY A 106 2.04 14.75 1.48
N VAL A 107 1.40 13.59 1.57
CA VAL A 107 2.07 12.34 1.26
C VAL A 107 2.33 12.29 -0.24
N GLU A 108 3.58 11.97 -0.63
CA GLU A 108 4.00 12.05 -2.02
C GLU A 108 4.12 10.69 -2.70
N TYR A 109 4.35 9.63 -1.93
CA TYR A 109 4.52 8.28 -2.47
C TYR A 109 3.76 7.28 -1.64
N VAL A 110 3.44 6.16 -2.26
CA VAL A 110 2.86 5.02 -1.56
C VAL A 110 3.74 3.82 -1.83
N CYS A 111 4.09 3.11 -0.77
CA CYS A 111 4.87 1.88 -0.86
C CYS A 111 3.95 0.71 -0.54
N PHE A 112 3.72 -0.14 -1.53
CA PHE A 112 2.93 -1.35 -1.33
C PHE A 112 3.86 -2.49 -0.92
N ASN A 113 3.55 -3.13 0.19
CA ASN A 113 4.25 -4.33 0.66
C ASN A 113 5.74 -4.10 0.84
N HIS A 114 6.07 -3.23 1.77
CA HIS A 114 7.45 -2.92 2.10
C HIS A 114 8.25 -4.22 2.26
N GLY A 115 9.44 -4.24 1.68
CA GLY A 115 10.30 -5.40 1.71
C GLY A 115 10.90 -5.66 0.35
N PRO A 116 11.44 -6.87 0.13
CA PRO A 116 12.14 -7.17 -1.14
C PRO A 116 11.25 -7.07 -2.37
N GLN A 117 9.94 -7.28 -2.18
CA GLN A 117 9.00 -7.25 -3.29
C GLN A 117 8.09 -6.05 -3.23
N ARG A 118 8.62 -4.93 -2.80
CA ARG A 118 7.83 -3.72 -2.68
C ARG A 118 7.53 -3.11 -4.04
N PHE A 119 6.43 -2.40 -4.09
CA PHE A 119 6.04 -1.67 -5.28
C PHE A 119 5.77 -0.23 -4.86
N ASP A 120 6.56 0.70 -5.37
CA ASP A 120 6.42 2.11 -5.03
C ASP A 120 5.77 2.87 -6.17
N ALA A 121 4.90 3.81 -5.83
CA ALA A 121 4.24 4.62 -6.84
C ALA A 121 4.07 6.05 -6.34
N PRO A 122 4.24 7.03 -7.22
CA PRO A 122 3.93 8.42 -6.85
C PRO A 122 2.44 8.56 -6.58
N MET A 123 2.11 9.50 -5.70
CA MET A 123 0.73 9.67 -5.27
C MET A 123 -0.22 9.93 -6.44
N GLN A 124 0.21 10.68 -7.43
CA GLN A 124 -0.65 10.96 -8.57
C GLN A 124 -1.05 9.68 -9.30
N GLU A 125 -0.09 8.79 -9.47
CA GLU A 125 -0.38 7.52 -10.14
C GLU A 125 -1.33 6.68 -9.30
N VAL A 126 -1.14 6.66 -7.99
CA VAL A 126 -2.00 5.89 -7.10
C VAL A 126 -3.44 6.37 -7.18
N LEU A 127 -3.63 7.68 -7.16
CA LEU A 127 -4.97 8.24 -7.21
C LEU A 127 -5.67 7.88 -8.51
N LEU A 128 -4.95 7.97 -9.62
CA LEU A 128 -5.53 7.61 -10.91
C LEU A 128 -5.87 6.12 -10.98
N ALA A 129 -4.95 5.29 -10.53
CA ALA A 129 -5.14 3.84 -10.63
C ALA A 129 -6.28 3.36 -9.78
N LEU A 130 -6.42 3.89 -8.56
CA LEU A 130 -7.49 3.45 -7.67
C LEU A 130 -8.83 4.03 -8.08
N SER A 131 -8.85 5.25 -8.60
CA SER A 131 -10.11 5.87 -8.96
C SER A 131 -10.77 5.20 -10.17
N THR A 132 -9.98 4.60 -11.06
CA THR A 132 -10.56 3.91 -12.21
C THR A 132 -11.33 2.67 -11.82
N MET A 133 -11.14 2.20 -10.61
CA MET A 133 -11.82 1.00 -10.13
C MET A 133 -13.29 1.22 -9.82
N GLU A 134 -13.69 2.44 -9.66
CA GLU A 134 -15.02 2.73 -9.17
C GLU A 134 -16.05 2.83 -10.29
N ARG A 135 -15.69 2.42 -11.44
CA ARG A 135 -16.59 2.47 -12.57
C ARG A 135 -17.44 1.26 -12.75
#